data_15ecb27bc70e94be30d05544776b3ea9
#
_entry.id   15ecb27bc70e94be30d05544776b3ea9
#
_cell.length_a   1.000
_cell.length_b   1.000
_cell.length_c   1.000
_cell.angle_alpha   90.00
_cell.angle_beta   90.00
_cell.angle_gamma   90.00
#
_symmetry.space_group_name_H-M   'P 1'
#
loop_
_entity.id
_entity.type
_entity.pdbx_description
1 polymer ?
#
loop_
_entity_poly.entity_id
_entity_poly.type
_entity_poly.pdbx_seq_one_letter_code
_entity_poly.pdbx_strand_id
1 'polypeptide(L)' 'PMPPEVQASIQIAQMDIERKKAYDQAQLQLEREALGAKLQSEQASAALEQAQAEASQRLAEQQAAFDAKTDV' A
#
# COMPACT_ATOMS: atom_id res chain seq x y z
N PRO A 1 39.41 0.31 -35.09
CA PRO A 1 38.77 -0.90 -34.57
C PRO A 1 39.25 -1.24 -33.15
N MET A 2 38.32 -1.52 -32.28
CA MET A 2 38.63 -1.89 -30.91
C MET A 2 39.17 -3.32 -30.84
N PRO A 3 40.16 -3.58 -29.95
CA PRO A 3 40.58 -4.95 -29.71
C PRO A 3 39.43 -5.82 -29.16
N PRO A 4 39.40 -7.12 -29.47
CA PRO A 4 38.35 -8.00 -28.97
C PRO A 4 38.23 -8.03 -27.45
N GLU A 5 39.32 -7.84 -26.73
CA GLU A 5 39.35 -7.81 -25.27
C GLU A 5 38.58 -6.61 -24.71
N VAL A 6 38.73 -5.46 -25.35
CA VAL A 6 38.03 -4.23 -24.97
C VAL A 6 36.53 -4.36 -25.27
N GLN A 7 36.18 -4.95 -26.42
CA GLN A 7 34.78 -5.21 -26.76
C GLN A 7 34.12 -6.13 -25.76
N ALA A 8 34.80 -7.20 -25.35
CA ALA A 8 34.28 -8.11 -24.34
C ALA A 8 34.07 -7.42 -23.00
N SER A 9 35.02 -6.58 -22.59
CA SER A 9 34.90 -5.81 -21.35
C SER A 9 33.72 -4.84 -21.37
N ILE A 10 33.47 -4.19 -22.49
CA ILE A 10 32.32 -3.27 -22.67
C ILE A 10 31.02 -4.03 -22.60
N GLN A 11 30.94 -5.21 -23.26
CA GLN A 11 29.74 -6.04 -23.22
C GLN A 11 29.44 -6.51 -21.81
N ILE A 12 30.43 -6.93 -21.04
CA ILE A 12 30.26 -7.36 -19.65
C ILE A 12 29.76 -6.19 -18.81
N ALA A 13 30.36 -5.01 -18.97
CA ALA A 13 29.94 -3.82 -18.25
C ALA A 13 28.49 -3.43 -18.56
N GLN A 14 28.09 -3.51 -19.83
CA GLN A 14 26.70 -3.25 -20.25
C GLN A 14 25.73 -4.24 -19.65
N MET A 15 26.08 -5.53 -19.63
CA MET A 15 25.26 -6.56 -19.02
C MET A 15 25.09 -6.33 -17.51
N ASP A 16 26.14 -5.92 -16.82
CA ASP A 16 26.08 -5.62 -15.40
C ASP A 16 25.18 -4.41 -15.12
N ILE A 17 25.26 -3.37 -15.94
CA ILE A 17 24.40 -2.19 -15.84
C ILE A 17 22.91 -2.60 -16.04
N GLU A 18 22.64 -3.40 -17.06
CA GLU A 18 21.28 -3.87 -17.35
C GLU A 18 20.73 -4.73 -16.22
N ARG A 19 21.55 -5.61 -15.66
CA ARG A 19 21.20 -6.43 -14.50
C ARG A 19 20.84 -5.58 -13.29
N LYS A 20 21.66 -4.58 -13.02
CA LYS A 20 21.43 -3.67 -11.90
C LYS A 20 20.15 -2.88 -12.09
N LYS A 21 19.90 -2.37 -13.30
CA LYS A 21 18.65 -1.67 -13.62
C LYS A 21 17.43 -2.57 -13.42
N ALA A 22 17.50 -3.81 -13.90
CA ALA A 22 16.41 -4.77 -13.74
C ALA A 22 16.15 -5.08 -12.26
N TYR A 23 17.19 -5.25 -11.47
CA TYR A 23 17.09 -5.47 -10.03
C TYR A 23 16.46 -4.27 -9.33
N ASP A 24 16.94 -3.07 -9.62
CA ASP A 24 16.44 -1.84 -9.03
C ASP A 24 14.96 -1.61 -9.38
N GLN A 25 14.57 -1.88 -10.62
CA GLN A 25 13.18 -1.77 -11.05
C GLN A 25 12.28 -2.79 -10.34
N ALA A 26 12.76 -4.02 -10.18
CA ALA A 26 12.02 -5.06 -9.46
C ALA A 26 11.85 -4.68 -7.99
N GLN A 27 12.88 -4.14 -7.35
CA GLN A 27 12.81 -3.68 -5.97
C GLN A 27 11.83 -2.52 -5.82
N LEU A 28 11.87 -1.56 -6.72
CA LEU A 28 10.95 -0.42 -6.71
C LEU A 28 9.50 -0.88 -6.87
N GLN A 29 9.24 -1.84 -7.75
CA GLN A 29 7.92 -2.40 -7.95
C GLN A 29 7.40 -3.09 -6.69
N LEU A 30 8.24 -3.88 -6.04
CA LEU A 30 7.90 -4.54 -4.77
C LEU A 30 7.57 -3.52 -3.68
N GLU A 31 8.35 -2.47 -3.58
CA GLU A 31 8.11 -1.39 -2.61
C GLU A 31 6.78 -0.69 -2.87
N ARG A 32 6.46 -0.41 -4.14
CA ARG A 32 5.20 0.20 -4.54
C ARG A 32 4.01 -0.69 -4.23
N GLU A 33 4.13 -1.99 -4.49
CA GLU A 33 3.09 -2.97 -4.17
C GLU A 33 2.86 -3.06 -2.66
N ALA A 34 3.93 -3.10 -1.88
CA ALA A 34 3.85 -3.14 -0.43
C ALA A 34 3.20 -1.86 0.13
N LEU A 35 3.58 -0.70 -0.41
CA LEU A 35 2.99 0.58 -0.01
C LEU A 35 1.51 0.64 -0.37
N GLY A 36 1.14 0.17 -1.56
CA GLY A 36 -0.26 0.11 -1.98
C GLY A 36 -1.10 -0.80 -1.09
N ALA A 37 -0.58 -1.97 -0.73
CA ALA A 37 -1.24 -2.90 0.18
C ALA A 37 -1.43 -2.29 1.57
N LYS A 38 -0.40 -1.60 2.08
CA LYS A 38 -0.48 -0.91 3.37
C LYS A 38 -1.53 0.19 3.36
N LEU A 39 -1.54 1.01 2.32
CA LEU A 39 -2.50 2.08 2.17
C LEU A 39 -3.94 1.55 2.10
N GLN A 40 -4.15 0.48 1.33
CA GLN A 40 -5.45 -0.17 1.23
C GLN A 40 -5.92 -0.72 2.58
N SER A 41 -5.02 -1.33 3.34
CA SER A 41 -5.30 -1.83 4.69
C SER A 41 -5.66 -0.70 5.65
N GLU A 42 -4.95 0.41 5.60
CA GLU A 42 -5.24 1.59 6.43
C GLU A 42 -6.60 2.20 6.09
N GLN A 43 -6.93 2.27 4.80
CA GLN A 43 -8.24 2.76 4.35
C GLN A 43 -9.37 1.84 4.81
N ALA A 44 -9.18 0.53 4.74
CA ALA A 44 -10.16 -0.44 5.21
C ALA A 44 -10.38 -0.35 6.73
N SER A 45 -9.29 -0.18 7.51
CA SER A 45 -9.38 0.01 8.95
C SER A 45 -10.09 1.31 9.31
N ALA A 46 -9.79 2.40 8.61
CA ALA A 46 -10.47 3.69 8.83
C ALA A 46 -11.97 3.59 8.52
N ALA A 47 -12.33 2.90 7.44
CA ALA A 47 -13.73 2.69 7.07
C ALA A 47 -14.47 1.86 8.13
N LEU A 48 -13.80 0.84 8.66
CA LEU A 48 -14.38 0.00 9.73
C LEU A 48 -14.60 0.80 11.02
N GLU A 49 -13.61 1.60 11.43
CA GLU A 49 -13.73 2.47 12.60
C GLU A 49 -14.87 3.46 12.45
N GLN A 50 -15.01 4.06 11.27
CA GLN A 50 -16.10 4.99 10.99
C GLN A 50 -17.45 4.29 11.06
N ALA A 51 -17.58 3.10 10.47
CA ALA A 51 -18.82 2.32 10.51
C ALA A 51 -19.20 1.93 11.95
N GLN A 52 -18.22 1.56 12.77
CA GLN A 52 -18.45 1.24 14.17
C GLN A 52 -18.88 2.47 14.97
N ALA A 53 -18.27 3.63 14.72
CA ALA A 53 -18.64 4.87 15.38
C ALA A 53 -20.07 5.30 15.01
N GLU A 54 -20.44 5.18 13.74
CA GLU A 54 -21.80 5.47 13.28
C GLU A 54 -22.84 4.51 13.89
N ALA A 55 -22.50 3.23 13.96
CA ALA A 55 -23.37 2.23 14.59
C ALA A 55 -23.58 2.51 16.07
N SER A 56 -22.51 2.85 16.79
CA SER A 56 -22.58 3.22 18.20
C SER A 56 -23.44 4.46 18.44
N GLN A 57 -23.30 5.47 17.57
CA GLN A 57 -24.09 6.68 17.64
C GLN A 57 -25.57 6.39 17.41
N ARG A 58 -25.91 5.59 16.41
CA ARG A 58 -27.31 5.19 16.14
C ARG A 58 -27.92 4.44 17.32
N LEU A 59 -27.14 3.54 17.92
CA LEU A 59 -27.60 2.79 19.08
C LEU A 59 -27.87 3.72 20.27
N ALA A 60 -26.97 4.67 20.51
CA ALA A 60 -27.15 5.65 21.58
C ALA A 60 -28.39 6.53 21.35
N GLU A 61 -28.63 6.96 20.12
CA GLU A 61 -29.82 7.71 19.75
C GLU A 61 -31.09 6.92 19.95
N GLN A 62 -31.10 5.62 19.58
CA GLN A 62 -32.24 4.75 19.79
C GLN A 62 -32.52 4.54 21.26
N GLN A 63 -31.49 4.34 22.08
CA GLN A 63 -31.63 4.21 23.53
C GLN A 63 -32.18 5.49 24.17
N ALA A 64 -31.68 6.65 23.76
CA ALA A 64 -32.18 7.92 24.24
C ALA A 64 -33.64 8.16 23.89
N ALA A 65 -34.04 7.79 22.65
CA ALA A 65 -35.43 7.88 22.23
C ALA A 65 -36.34 6.92 23.02
N PHE A 66 -35.86 5.73 23.32
CA PHE A 66 -36.59 4.74 24.11
C PHE A 66 -36.77 5.22 25.56
N ASP A 67 -35.70 5.74 26.18
CA ASP A 67 -35.75 6.26 27.54
C ASP A 67 -36.70 7.46 27.66
N ALA A 68 -36.69 8.36 26.66
CA ALA A 68 -37.61 9.49 26.62
C ALA A 68 -39.08 9.07 26.56
N LYS A 69 -39.38 7.96 25.87
CA LYS A 69 -40.74 7.39 25.81
C LYS A 69 -41.13 6.69 27.11
N THR A 70 -40.19 6.11 27.81
CA THR A 70 -40.45 5.36 29.04
C THR A 70 -40.63 6.25 30.25
N ASP A 71 -40.11 7.46 30.18
CA ASP A 71 -40.15 8.46 31.28
C ASP A 71 -41.48 9.19 31.41
N VAL A 72 -42.44 8.81 30.62
CA VAL A 72 -43.81 9.35 30.64
C VAL A 72 -44.72 8.44 31.54
#